data_ea351ddd7ff29a4719bb4856990cc906
#
_entry.id   ea351ddd7ff29a4719bb4856990cc906
#
_cell.length_a   1.000
_cell.length_b   1.000
_cell.length_c   1.000
_cell.angle_alpha   90.00
_cell.angle_beta   90.00
_cell.angle_gamma   90.00
#
_symmetry.space_group_name_H-M   'P 1'
#
loop_
_entity.id
_entity.type
_entity.pdbx_description
1 polymer ?
#
loop_
_entity_poly.entity_id
_entity_poly.type
_entity_poly.pdbx_seq_one_letter_code
_entity_poly.pdbx_strand_id
1 'polypeptide(L)'
;MPSSLSQSGFSPTSRPGIYARIDASALAGGAASVGNVAIVGAFPAFPYAEPVQFFSRRALAAHDSTDQSLALLAQLAFNPSQDPDVPGGAVSVRMINAQRNGQPEITFGALKLKSRVYGARGERLHATLSQSAGEYTLSLSRSGLVETYEKIGGSAIGSLAYSGNADSAKLSSSSTGITLSLEHSITCDGAGAGADADDLFFSGVVTFTASANQANDTSIVINGTDTDGGAVNETLTIPAGSQSVSSTAALSVLSDVTISSADPNEVITITGTRISIGATDTQTVSGALELINQLSDFTATSLSARSVPIGALDYYSDLAIGAVAVEIKADAQALITALSGSSLVEAERVYGDVLSTGSGFAQGAALGASGSAEFDSALSAIENLDVQIVVLWSDTDSIQSKIGPHLTAAAQAGYERQAYTAIPSTLSLTDAGARTRALNNAGIAVTAQKPTLINARGEREQASELHLALILAAMQAGSDVGMPLTRKRPSVLSVSSAWDPYQDAEQALSSGIVFLSPDSLGLRVERGITSYQTDDNPIYSEISTYESVLASLRGLRAALADQIGQPTRASQVPLIEARVRATLDRQIAAGTIKAAQNVELEDLGDTIAISYEVAPVEPLNFVTITAIATRISA
;
A
#
# COMPACT_ATOMS: atom_id res chain seq x y z
N MET A 1 30.64 23.99 -12.65
CA MET A 1 30.25 23.10 -11.53
C MET A 1 30.95 21.77 -11.77
N PRO A 2 31.57 21.13 -10.76
CA PRO A 2 32.15 19.81 -10.99
C PRO A 2 31.07 18.83 -11.38
N SER A 3 31.34 18.02 -12.40
CA SER A 3 30.43 16.96 -12.84
C SER A 3 30.23 15.95 -11.72
N SER A 4 29.00 15.69 -11.32
CA SER A 4 28.65 14.64 -10.36
C SER A 4 28.03 13.45 -11.08
N LEU A 5 28.41 12.23 -10.68
CA LEU A 5 27.76 11.01 -11.13
C LEU A 5 26.36 10.93 -10.47
N SER A 6 25.31 11.13 -11.26
CA SER A 6 23.93 11.00 -10.83
C SER A 6 23.22 10.04 -11.78
N GLN A 7 23.30 8.74 -11.48
CA GLN A 7 22.50 7.70 -12.12
C GLN A 7 21.59 7.03 -11.09
N SER A 8 20.42 6.59 -11.53
CA SER A 8 19.49 5.91 -10.62
C SER A 8 20.15 4.69 -9.97
N GLY A 9 20.17 4.67 -8.64
CA GLY A 9 20.73 3.59 -7.85
C GLY A 9 22.16 3.79 -7.36
N PHE A 10 22.80 4.93 -7.63
CA PHE A 10 24.05 5.35 -6.99
C PHE A 10 23.79 6.60 -6.14
N SER A 11 24.45 6.69 -5.00
CA SER A 11 24.47 7.93 -4.24
C SER A 11 25.20 9.01 -5.04
N PRO A 12 24.69 10.25 -5.10
CA PRO A 12 25.36 11.33 -5.82
C PRO A 12 26.78 11.52 -5.25
N THR A 13 27.78 11.48 -6.12
CA THR A 13 29.18 11.70 -5.72
C THR A 13 29.92 12.52 -6.77
N SER A 14 30.78 13.44 -6.33
CA SER A 14 31.69 14.19 -7.16
C SER A 14 33.14 13.65 -7.11
N ARG A 15 33.36 12.54 -6.38
CA ARG A 15 34.70 11.95 -6.27
C ARG A 15 34.99 11.09 -7.49
N PRO A 16 36.14 11.24 -8.17
CA PRO A 16 36.58 10.29 -9.20
C PRO A 16 36.78 8.90 -8.60
N GLY A 17 36.27 7.85 -9.26
CA GLY A 17 36.39 6.48 -8.77
C GLY A 17 35.70 5.47 -9.70
N ILE A 18 35.96 4.19 -9.46
CA ILE A 18 35.23 3.09 -10.11
C ILE A 18 34.08 2.72 -9.18
N TYR A 19 32.84 2.89 -9.67
CA TYR A 19 31.62 2.57 -8.94
C TYR A 19 31.00 1.35 -9.58
N ALA A 20 30.98 0.22 -8.84
CA ALA A 20 30.34 -1.01 -9.26
C ALA A 20 29.03 -1.19 -8.49
N ARG A 21 27.98 -1.55 -9.20
CA ARG A 21 26.70 -2.00 -8.66
C ARG A 21 26.41 -3.37 -9.24
N ILE A 22 26.03 -4.30 -8.37
CA ILE A 22 25.39 -5.54 -8.82
C ILE A 22 23.96 -5.16 -9.17
N ASP A 23 23.66 -5.05 -10.45
CA ASP A 23 22.29 -4.87 -10.94
C ASP A 23 21.66 -6.26 -11.07
N ALA A 24 20.91 -6.65 -10.03
CA ALA A 24 20.15 -7.90 -10.03
C ALA A 24 19.07 -7.91 -11.14
N SER A 25 18.67 -6.75 -11.67
CA SER A 25 17.73 -6.67 -12.79
C SER A 25 18.36 -7.15 -14.11
N ALA A 26 19.68 -7.01 -14.27
CA ALA A 26 20.41 -7.56 -15.42
C ALA A 26 20.62 -9.08 -15.30
N LEU A 27 20.63 -9.64 -14.09
CA LEU A 27 20.58 -11.08 -13.85
C LEU A 27 19.16 -11.63 -14.04
N ALA A 28 18.12 -10.82 -13.88
CA ALA A 28 16.73 -11.18 -14.15
C ALA A 28 16.41 -11.31 -15.64
N GLY A 29 17.30 -10.92 -16.53
CA GLY A 29 17.17 -11.10 -17.98
C GLY A 29 17.33 -12.57 -18.40
N GLY A 30 16.59 -13.53 -17.82
CA GLY A 30 16.57 -14.90 -18.27
C GLY A 30 16.34 -16.01 -17.25
N ALA A 31 16.40 -15.76 -15.97
CA ALA A 31 15.92 -16.70 -14.96
C ALA A 31 14.55 -16.25 -14.48
N ALA A 32 13.54 -17.13 -14.60
CA ALA A 32 12.25 -16.88 -13.97
C ALA A 32 12.48 -16.66 -12.46
N SER A 33 11.85 -15.63 -11.88
CA SER A 33 11.90 -15.41 -10.44
C SER A 33 11.36 -16.66 -9.73
N VAL A 34 12.07 -17.10 -8.72
CA VAL A 34 11.68 -18.25 -7.88
C VAL A 34 11.73 -17.80 -6.41
N GLY A 35 10.87 -18.41 -5.58
CA GLY A 35 10.91 -18.16 -4.15
C GLY A 35 10.03 -17.03 -3.64
N ASN A 36 9.15 -16.44 -4.46
CA ASN A 36 8.14 -15.51 -3.98
C ASN A 36 6.90 -16.27 -3.47
N VAL A 37 6.63 -16.13 -2.18
CA VAL A 37 5.53 -16.83 -1.50
C VAL A 37 4.43 -15.84 -1.15
N ALA A 38 3.17 -16.19 -1.42
CA ALA A 38 2.00 -15.47 -0.91
C ALA A 38 1.31 -16.31 0.17
N ILE A 39 0.96 -15.70 1.29
CA ILE A 39 0.21 -16.34 2.38
C ILE A 39 -1.16 -15.66 2.44
N VAL A 40 -2.21 -16.40 2.07
CA VAL A 40 -3.59 -15.90 1.99
C VAL A 40 -4.40 -16.48 3.14
N GLY A 41 -4.89 -15.65 4.04
CA GLY A 41 -5.61 -16.11 5.23
C GLY A 41 -6.24 -14.99 6.02
N ALA A 42 -6.95 -15.32 7.11
CA ALA A 42 -7.52 -14.33 8.02
C ALA A 42 -6.42 -13.74 8.91
N PHE A 43 -5.80 -12.66 8.46
CA PHE A 43 -4.72 -11.94 9.14
C PHE A 43 -5.16 -10.51 9.48
N PRO A 44 -5.93 -10.29 10.54
CA PRO A 44 -6.55 -8.99 10.81
C PRO A 44 -5.57 -7.85 11.10
N ALA A 45 -4.28 -8.13 11.25
CA ALA A 45 -3.23 -7.10 11.38
C ALA A 45 -2.85 -6.44 10.04
N PHE A 46 -3.32 -6.98 8.92
CA PHE A 46 -3.05 -6.50 7.56
C PHE A 46 -4.31 -5.92 6.90
N PRO A 47 -4.17 -5.04 5.89
CA PRO A 47 -5.31 -4.53 5.13
C PRO A 47 -6.06 -5.66 4.41
N TYR A 48 -7.38 -5.53 4.28
CA TYR A 48 -8.22 -6.51 3.59
C TYR A 48 -7.95 -6.54 2.09
N ALA A 49 -7.69 -7.74 1.56
CA ALA A 49 -7.45 -8.02 0.14
C ALA A 49 -6.36 -7.13 -0.51
N GLU A 50 -5.43 -6.60 0.27
CA GLU A 50 -4.29 -5.83 -0.22
C GLU A 50 -2.99 -6.56 0.11
N PRO A 51 -2.16 -6.92 -0.91
CA PRO A 51 -0.92 -7.63 -0.69
C PRO A 51 0.16 -6.74 -0.05
N VAL A 52 0.66 -7.13 1.11
CA VAL A 52 1.79 -6.46 1.79
C VAL A 52 3.03 -7.32 1.66
N GLN A 53 4.08 -6.80 1.02
CA GLN A 53 5.30 -7.55 0.69
C GLN A 53 6.44 -7.32 1.68
N PHE A 54 7.13 -8.40 2.04
CA PHE A 54 8.28 -8.42 2.93
C PHE A 54 9.43 -9.20 2.30
N PHE A 55 10.66 -8.67 2.45
CA PHE A 55 11.89 -9.26 1.91
C PHE A 55 12.80 -9.85 2.98
N SER A 56 12.37 -9.88 4.22
CA SER A 56 13.15 -10.46 5.31
C SER A 56 12.29 -10.88 6.49
N ARG A 57 12.77 -11.88 7.24
CA ARG A 57 12.19 -12.31 8.51
C ARG A 57 11.97 -11.12 9.47
N ARG A 58 12.96 -10.23 9.57
CA ARG A 58 12.90 -9.09 10.49
C ARG A 58 11.79 -8.10 10.11
N ALA A 59 11.65 -7.80 8.83
CA ALA A 59 10.62 -6.88 8.34
C ALA A 59 9.21 -7.42 8.61
N LEU A 60 8.95 -8.70 8.31
CA LEU A 60 7.67 -9.34 8.56
C LEU A 60 7.35 -9.41 10.07
N ALA A 61 8.29 -9.86 10.89
CA ALA A 61 8.11 -9.91 12.34
C ALA A 61 7.94 -8.53 12.98
N ALA A 62 8.53 -7.48 12.40
CA ALA A 62 8.44 -6.12 12.91
C ALA A 62 7.12 -5.42 12.54
N HIS A 63 6.34 -5.94 11.59
CA HIS A 63 5.04 -5.37 11.21
C HIS A 63 4.10 -5.26 12.43
N ASP A 64 4.04 -6.31 13.24
CA ASP A 64 3.52 -6.25 14.60
C ASP A 64 4.45 -7.02 15.55
N SER A 65 5.41 -6.33 16.14
CA SER A 65 6.43 -6.92 17.01
C SER A 65 5.86 -7.57 18.28
N THR A 66 4.58 -7.34 18.57
CA THR A 66 3.87 -7.96 19.71
C THR A 66 3.15 -9.25 19.33
N ASP A 67 3.05 -9.54 18.03
CA ASP A 67 2.44 -10.76 17.51
C ASP A 67 3.45 -11.91 17.42
N GLN A 68 3.42 -12.81 18.41
CA GLN A 68 4.25 -14.01 18.42
C GLN A 68 3.93 -14.96 17.25
N SER A 69 2.65 -15.01 16.84
CA SER A 69 2.23 -15.83 15.69
C SER A 69 2.85 -15.30 14.39
N LEU A 70 2.88 -13.98 14.21
CA LEU A 70 3.51 -13.35 13.06
C LEU A 70 5.04 -13.54 13.07
N ALA A 71 5.66 -13.47 14.25
CA ALA A 71 7.09 -13.74 14.42
C ALA A 71 7.43 -15.21 14.07
N LEU A 72 6.56 -16.16 14.44
CA LEU A 72 6.69 -17.57 14.07
C LEU A 72 6.51 -17.76 12.56
N LEU A 73 5.45 -17.19 11.97
CA LEU A 73 5.27 -17.22 10.49
C LEU A 73 6.49 -16.69 9.74
N ALA A 74 7.04 -15.56 10.20
CA ALA A 74 8.24 -14.98 9.61
C ALA A 74 9.46 -15.92 9.75
N GLN A 75 9.61 -16.59 10.89
CA GLN A 75 10.67 -17.57 11.09
C GLN A 75 10.54 -18.73 10.10
N LEU A 76 9.35 -19.31 9.98
CA LEU A 76 9.09 -20.48 9.14
C LEU A 76 9.20 -20.17 7.65
N ALA A 77 8.74 -18.98 7.23
CA ALA A 77 8.79 -18.57 5.83
C ALA A 77 10.21 -18.30 5.32
N PHE A 78 11.09 -17.74 6.15
CA PHE A 78 12.45 -17.39 5.75
C PHE A 78 13.52 -18.40 6.18
N ASN A 79 13.23 -19.25 7.18
CA ASN A 79 14.14 -20.29 7.68
C ASN A 79 13.38 -21.61 7.95
N PRO A 80 12.87 -22.28 6.92
CA PRO A 80 11.99 -23.45 7.05
C PRO A 80 12.73 -24.74 7.40
N SER A 81 14.03 -24.80 7.14
CA SER A 81 14.82 -26.04 7.20
C SER A 81 16.24 -25.78 7.70
N GLN A 82 16.88 -26.82 8.21
CA GLN A 82 18.32 -26.89 8.47
C GLN A 82 19.03 -27.87 7.54
N ASP A 83 18.33 -28.38 6.54
CA ASP A 83 18.87 -29.28 5.53
C ASP A 83 19.85 -28.51 4.63
N PRO A 84 21.08 -29.02 4.39
CA PRO A 84 22.07 -28.32 3.57
C PRO A 84 21.64 -28.14 2.11
N ASP A 85 20.72 -28.97 1.59
CA ASP A 85 20.17 -28.84 0.24
C ASP A 85 19.00 -27.82 0.18
N VAL A 86 18.61 -27.25 1.31
CA VAL A 86 17.61 -26.19 1.44
C VAL A 86 18.24 -25.01 2.19
N PRO A 87 19.11 -24.24 1.53
CA PRO A 87 19.97 -23.26 2.21
C PRO A 87 19.20 -22.03 2.73
N GLY A 88 17.93 -21.87 2.36
CA GLY A 88 17.10 -20.72 2.74
C GLY A 88 15.62 -21.02 2.75
N GLY A 89 14.82 -19.96 2.70
CA GLY A 89 13.37 -20.01 2.55
C GLY A 89 12.91 -19.07 1.45
N ALA A 90 11.73 -18.49 1.62
CA ALA A 90 11.17 -17.53 0.67
C ALA A 90 12.12 -16.33 0.42
N VAL A 91 12.25 -15.90 -0.82
CA VAL A 91 12.95 -14.67 -1.21
C VAL A 91 12.13 -13.46 -0.82
N SER A 92 10.82 -13.54 -1.04
CA SER A 92 9.87 -12.56 -0.54
C SER A 92 8.59 -13.24 -0.07
N VAL A 93 7.93 -12.61 0.91
CA VAL A 93 6.64 -13.06 1.43
C VAL A 93 5.63 -11.94 1.24
N ARG A 94 4.49 -12.26 0.61
CA ARG A 94 3.31 -11.39 0.56
C ARG A 94 2.26 -11.91 1.51
N MET A 95 1.86 -11.06 2.46
CA MET A 95 0.75 -11.35 3.37
C MET A 95 -0.52 -10.76 2.77
N ILE A 96 -1.57 -11.57 2.64
CA ILE A 96 -2.86 -11.14 2.12
C ILE A 96 -3.95 -11.52 3.12
N ASN A 97 -4.61 -10.49 3.64
CA ASN A 97 -5.69 -10.69 4.59
C ASN A 97 -7.02 -10.97 3.88
N ALA A 98 -7.61 -12.13 4.15
CA ALA A 98 -8.94 -12.54 3.71
C ALA A 98 -10.03 -12.31 4.77
N GLN A 99 -9.82 -11.38 5.70
CA GLN A 99 -10.82 -10.96 6.67
C GLN A 99 -11.05 -9.46 6.55
N ARG A 100 -12.32 -9.04 6.38
CA ARG A 100 -12.66 -7.62 6.40
C ARG A 100 -12.30 -7.03 7.75
N ASN A 101 -11.65 -5.88 7.73
CA ASN A 101 -11.22 -5.19 8.96
C ASN A 101 -11.14 -3.68 8.72
N GLY A 102 -11.22 -2.90 9.82
CA GLY A 102 -10.97 -1.46 9.82
C GLY A 102 -9.53 -1.14 10.17
N GLN A 103 -9.06 -0.03 9.66
CA GLN A 103 -7.80 0.60 10.09
C GLN A 103 -8.12 1.58 11.22
N PRO A 104 -7.65 1.33 12.47
CA PRO A 104 -7.93 2.22 13.57
C PRO A 104 -7.28 3.59 13.37
N GLU A 105 -8.03 4.63 13.70
CA GLU A 105 -7.58 6.02 13.56
C GLU A 105 -7.88 6.86 14.80
N ILE A 106 -7.11 7.93 14.98
CA ILE A 106 -7.35 8.97 15.98
C ILE A 106 -7.08 10.33 15.33
N THR A 107 -7.91 11.31 15.64
CA THR A 107 -7.82 12.63 15.03
C THR A 107 -7.58 13.71 16.09
N PHE A 108 -6.69 14.64 15.79
CA PHE A 108 -6.38 15.83 16.57
C PHE A 108 -6.67 17.07 15.70
N GLY A 109 -7.96 17.32 15.42
CA GLY A 109 -8.38 18.35 14.48
C GLY A 109 -7.78 18.15 13.09
N ALA A 110 -6.89 19.05 12.66
CA ALA A 110 -6.23 18.99 11.34
C ALA A 110 -5.30 17.78 11.11
N LEU A 111 -4.98 17.00 12.13
CA LEU A 111 -4.09 15.83 12.06
C LEU A 111 -4.87 14.55 12.34
N LYS A 112 -4.90 13.64 11.35
CA LYS A 112 -5.42 12.29 11.48
C LYS A 112 -4.26 11.30 11.50
N LEU A 113 -4.23 10.41 12.48
CA LEU A 113 -3.27 9.33 12.63
C LEU A 113 -3.98 8.00 12.40
N LYS A 114 -3.52 7.24 11.43
CA LYS A 114 -3.98 5.89 11.13
C LYS A 114 -2.97 4.88 11.65
N SER A 115 -3.40 3.92 12.44
CA SER A 115 -2.51 2.84 12.90
C SER A 115 -1.98 2.03 11.71
N ARG A 116 -0.68 1.74 11.66
CA ARG A 116 -0.13 0.83 10.63
C ARG A 116 -0.57 -0.61 10.82
N VAL A 117 -1.10 -0.96 11.98
CA VAL A 117 -1.67 -2.28 12.26
C VAL A 117 -3.18 -2.17 12.27
N TYR A 118 -3.81 -3.03 11.51
CA TYR A 118 -5.26 -3.11 11.37
C TYR A 118 -5.91 -3.89 12.52
N GLY A 119 -7.24 -3.81 12.62
CA GLY A 119 -8.03 -4.57 13.58
C GLY A 119 -7.78 -4.17 15.05
N ALA A 120 -8.26 -4.98 15.97
CA ALA A 120 -8.22 -4.69 17.43
C ALA A 120 -6.83 -4.45 18.02
N ARG A 121 -5.77 -4.92 17.37
CA ARG A 121 -4.39 -4.63 17.80
C ARG A 121 -3.97 -3.20 17.48
N GLY A 122 -4.50 -2.64 16.41
CA GLY A 122 -4.29 -1.25 16.03
C GLY A 122 -4.98 -0.28 17.01
N GLU A 123 -6.11 -0.66 17.64
CA GLU A 123 -6.78 0.14 18.67
C GLU A 123 -5.96 0.30 19.96
N ARG A 124 -4.90 -0.49 20.15
CA ARG A 124 -3.96 -0.30 21.25
C ARG A 124 -2.99 0.87 21.01
N LEU A 125 -3.05 1.50 19.86
CA LEU A 125 -2.32 2.73 19.59
C LEU A 125 -2.90 3.84 20.47
N HIS A 126 -2.09 4.35 21.36
CA HIS A 126 -2.38 5.53 22.16
C HIS A 126 -1.54 6.69 21.65
N ALA A 127 -2.16 7.82 21.40
CA ALA A 127 -1.51 9.03 20.96
C ALA A 127 -1.82 10.19 21.90
N THR A 128 -0.84 11.02 22.15
CA THR A 128 -0.98 12.25 22.96
C THR A 128 -0.31 13.40 22.21
N LEU A 129 -1.10 14.39 21.82
CA LEU A 129 -0.61 15.64 21.24
C LEU A 129 -0.73 16.75 22.28
N SER A 130 0.37 17.35 22.65
CA SER A 130 0.45 18.47 23.58
C SER A 130 1.14 19.66 22.91
N GLN A 131 0.91 20.88 23.44
CA GLN A 131 1.54 22.10 22.96
C GLN A 131 2.15 22.87 24.13
N SER A 132 3.36 23.36 23.96
CA SER A 132 4.05 24.21 24.92
C SER A 132 4.86 25.26 24.17
N ALA A 133 4.71 26.54 24.58
CA ALA A 133 5.39 27.67 23.93
C ALA A 133 5.19 27.77 22.40
N GLY A 134 4.03 27.30 21.92
CA GLY A 134 3.71 27.26 20.50
C GLY A 134 4.14 25.98 19.77
N GLU A 135 5.12 25.25 20.28
CA GLU A 135 5.63 24.00 19.70
C GLU A 135 4.80 22.80 20.14
N TYR A 136 4.67 21.80 19.24
CA TYR A 136 3.92 20.57 19.52
C TYR A 136 4.86 19.43 19.90
N THR A 137 4.39 18.58 20.82
CA THR A 137 4.98 17.30 21.15
C THR A 137 3.94 16.20 20.94
N LEU A 138 4.26 15.25 20.09
CA LEU A 138 3.43 14.06 19.84
C LEU A 138 4.10 12.84 20.42
N SER A 139 3.44 12.14 21.33
CA SER A 139 3.84 10.83 21.85
C SER A 139 2.91 9.76 21.34
N LEU A 140 3.48 8.72 20.75
CA LEU A 140 2.78 7.54 20.25
C LEU A 140 3.22 6.32 21.06
N SER A 141 2.31 5.47 21.47
CA SER A 141 2.65 4.21 22.12
C SER A 141 1.72 3.09 21.70
N ARG A 142 2.27 1.89 21.50
CA ARG A 142 1.52 0.67 21.23
C ARG A 142 2.28 -0.53 21.78
N SER A 143 1.68 -1.22 22.76
CA SER A 143 2.18 -2.49 23.29
C SER A 143 3.68 -2.47 23.67
N GLY A 144 4.14 -1.39 24.31
CA GLY A 144 5.52 -1.23 24.75
C GLY A 144 6.46 -0.54 23.74
N LEU A 145 6.04 -0.34 22.52
CA LEU A 145 6.74 0.55 21.57
C LEU A 145 6.32 2.00 21.87
N VAL A 146 7.30 2.90 21.90
CA VAL A 146 7.07 4.33 22.13
C VAL A 146 7.88 5.12 21.10
N GLU A 147 7.21 6.07 20.46
CA GLU A 147 7.83 7.09 19.61
C GLU A 147 7.44 8.46 20.15
N THR A 148 8.39 9.39 20.20
CA THR A 148 8.13 10.77 20.65
C THR A 148 8.74 11.73 19.65
N TYR A 149 7.94 12.68 19.22
CA TYR A 149 8.28 13.75 18.28
C TYR A 149 8.12 15.07 19.02
N GLU A 150 9.24 15.71 19.32
CA GLU A 150 9.29 16.92 20.14
C GLU A 150 9.60 18.16 19.32
N LYS A 151 9.10 19.32 19.77
CA LYS A 151 9.38 20.65 19.20
C LYS A 151 9.04 20.77 17.71
N ILE A 152 7.88 20.25 17.34
CA ILE A 152 7.41 20.30 15.96
C ILE A 152 6.50 21.52 15.76
N GLY A 153 6.67 22.24 14.64
CA GLY A 153 5.85 23.41 14.30
C GLY A 153 6.14 24.61 15.19
N GLY A 154 5.12 25.44 15.40
CA GLY A 154 5.17 26.64 16.24
C GLY A 154 5.86 27.84 15.61
N SER A 155 6.71 27.65 14.63
CA SER A 155 7.40 28.73 13.93
C SER A 155 6.54 29.28 12.79
N ALA A 156 6.50 30.60 12.68
CA ALA A 156 5.88 31.25 11.54
C ALA A 156 6.62 30.92 10.24
N ILE A 157 5.87 30.57 9.20
CA ILE A 157 6.39 30.39 7.84
C ILE A 157 6.30 31.65 7.00
N GLY A 158 5.44 32.57 7.42
CA GLY A 158 5.29 33.90 6.83
C GLY A 158 4.46 34.81 7.73
N SER A 159 4.23 36.05 7.29
CA SER A 159 3.37 36.99 7.97
C SER A 159 2.63 37.90 6.99
N LEU A 160 1.47 38.42 7.41
CA LEU A 160 0.61 39.30 6.63
C LEU A 160 0.21 40.50 7.48
N ALA A 161 0.26 41.70 6.89
CA ALA A 161 -0.29 42.92 7.47
C ALA A 161 -1.17 43.65 6.43
N TYR A 162 -2.21 44.31 6.90
CA TYR A 162 -3.12 45.11 6.10
C TYR A 162 -3.02 46.57 6.50
N SER A 163 -2.95 47.46 5.51
CA SER A 163 -2.83 48.93 5.71
C SER A 163 -3.75 49.75 4.79
N GLY A 164 -4.77 49.10 4.22
CA GLY A 164 -5.76 49.78 3.37
C GLY A 164 -6.86 50.48 4.14
N ASN A 165 -7.88 50.94 3.41
CA ASN A 165 -8.96 51.81 3.94
C ASN A 165 -10.12 51.02 4.58
N ALA A 166 -10.23 49.67 4.33
CA ALA A 166 -11.26 48.88 4.99
C ALA A 166 -11.00 48.76 6.51
N ASP A 167 -12.04 48.58 7.30
CA ASP A 167 -11.95 48.46 8.77
C ASP A 167 -11.16 47.20 9.17
N SER A 168 -11.32 46.14 8.39
CA SER A 168 -10.59 44.89 8.60
C SER A 168 -10.35 44.13 7.30
N ALA A 169 -9.25 43.37 7.30
CA ALA A 169 -9.02 42.32 6.33
C ALA A 169 -9.05 40.97 7.03
N LYS A 170 -9.44 39.92 6.31
CA LYS A 170 -9.56 38.55 6.85
C LYS A 170 -8.88 37.56 5.93
N LEU A 171 -8.18 36.62 6.52
CA LEU A 171 -7.56 35.47 5.82
C LEU A 171 -8.39 34.22 6.04
N SER A 172 -8.76 33.59 4.95
CA SER A 172 -9.29 32.21 4.94
C SER A 172 -8.40 31.32 4.12
N SER A 173 -8.18 30.09 4.58
CA SER A 173 -7.39 29.08 3.87
C SER A 173 -8.22 27.83 3.60
N SER A 174 -7.89 27.13 2.50
CA SER A 174 -8.50 25.87 2.11
C SER A 174 -7.44 24.87 1.59
N SER A 175 -7.85 23.65 1.28
CA SER A 175 -6.97 22.67 0.62
C SER A 175 -6.45 23.12 -0.75
N THR A 176 -7.14 24.07 -1.38
CA THR A 176 -6.85 24.53 -2.75
C THR A 176 -6.26 25.92 -2.84
N GLY A 177 -6.26 26.70 -1.74
CA GLY A 177 -5.75 28.06 -1.80
C GLY A 177 -6.03 28.93 -0.58
N ILE A 178 -5.76 30.22 -0.75
CA ILE A 178 -5.97 31.28 0.24
C ILE A 178 -6.89 32.34 -0.36
N THR A 179 -7.75 32.91 0.50
CA THR A 179 -8.61 34.05 0.14
C THR A 179 -8.41 35.16 1.16
N LEU A 180 -8.16 36.36 0.68
CA LEU A 180 -8.22 37.57 1.47
C LEU A 180 -9.54 38.30 1.16
N SER A 181 -10.30 38.63 2.19
CA SER A 181 -11.52 39.42 2.10
C SER A 181 -11.38 40.71 2.90
N LEU A 182 -12.13 41.70 2.49
CA LEU A 182 -12.22 42.98 3.19
C LEU A 182 -13.60 43.16 3.79
N GLU A 183 -13.63 43.89 4.91
CA GLU A 183 -14.85 44.28 5.61
C GLU A 183 -14.76 45.75 6.00
N HIS A 184 -15.76 46.51 5.64
CA HIS A 184 -15.87 47.93 5.95
C HIS A 184 -17.30 48.27 6.37
N SER A 185 -17.48 49.11 7.38
CA SER A 185 -18.78 49.41 7.96
C SER A 185 -19.09 50.90 7.86
N ILE A 186 -20.25 51.23 7.33
CA ILE A 186 -20.78 52.59 7.25
C ILE A 186 -21.96 52.70 8.21
N THR A 187 -21.91 53.69 9.09
CA THR A 187 -23.02 54.01 10.01
C THR A 187 -23.87 55.15 9.45
N CYS A 188 -25.16 54.92 9.32
CA CYS A 188 -26.11 55.96 8.88
C CYS A 188 -26.28 57.02 9.98
N ASP A 189 -26.26 58.30 9.62
CA ASP A 189 -26.20 59.46 10.53
C ASP A 189 -27.56 59.88 11.13
N GLY A 190 -28.63 59.11 10.84
CA GLY A 190 -29.98 59.45 11.30
C GLY A 190 -30.71 60.45 10.42
N ALA A 191 -30.03 61.07 9.47
CA ALA A 191 -30.67 61.89 8.41
C ALA A 191 -31.05 60.99 7.19
N GLY A 192 -30.82 59.69 7.32
CA GLY A 192 -31.13 58.72 6.31
C GLY A 192 -30.02 58.50 5.28
N ALA A 193 -28.86 59.11 5.45
CA ALA A 193 -27.73 58.91 4.54
C ALA A 193 -26.40 58.73 5.30
N GLY A 194 -25.60 57.82 4.85
CA GLY A 194 -24.19 57.65 5.18
C GLY A 194 -23.40 57.64 3.87
N ALA A 195 -22.20 58.15 3.88
CA ALA A 195 -21.33 58.17 2.69
C ALA A 195 -19.90 57.81 3.08
N ASP A 196 -19.24 57.12 2.18
CA ASP A 196 -17.81 56.81 2.23
C ASP A 196 -17.18 57.18 0.89
N ALA A 197 -16.05 57.88 0.93
CA ALA A 197 -15.33 58.34 -0.25
C ALA A 197 -13.94 57.72 -0.38
N ASP A 198 -13.60 56.78 0.48
CA ASP A 198 -12.29 56.11 0.47
C ASP A 198 -12.31 54.90 -0.45
N ASP A 199 -11.31 54.79 -1.33
CA ASP A 199 -11.19 53.68 -2.26
C ASP A 199 -11.01 52.35 -1.51
N LEU A 200 -11.93 51.39 -1.74
CA LEU A 200 -11.85 50.02 -1.30
C LEU A 200 -11.57 49.10 -2.50
N PHE A 201 -10.57 48.25 -2.37
CA PHE A 201 -10.13 47.38 -3.45
C PHE A 201 -10.71 45.98 -3.34
N PHE A 202 -11.38 45.47 -4.39
CA PHE A 202 -12.00 44.17 -4.44
C PHE A 202 -11.57 43.39 -5.71
N SER A 203 -12.01 42.14 -5.80
CA SER A 203 -11.85 41.28 -6.97
C SER A 203 -13.12 40.44 -7.14
N GLY A 204 -14.23 41.14 -7.47
CA GLY A 204 -15.50 40.45 -7.68
C GLY A 204 -16.71 41.17 -7.11
N VAL A 205 -17.77 40.42 -6.86
CA VAL A 205 -19.03 40.94 -6.32
C VAL A 205 -18.86 41.35 -4.86
N VAL A 206 -19.46 42.49 -4.50
CA VAL A 206 -19.44 43.03 -3.14
C VAL A 206 -20.82 42.90 -2.52
N THR A 207 -20.88 42.48 -1.27
CA THR A 207 -22.14 42.29 -0.53
C THR A 207 -22.28 43.35 0.56
N PHE A 208 -23.46 43.96 0.63
CA PHE A 208 -23.86 44.93 1.63
C PHE A 208 -24.80 44.24 2.59
N THR A 209 -24.49 44.25 3.89
CA THR A 209 -25.26 43.56 4.93
C THR A 209 -25.63 44.57 6.04
N ALA A 210 -26.92 44.72 6.29
CA ALA A 210 -27.44 45.55 7.36
C ALA A 210 -27.32 44.86 8.73
N SER A 211 -27.13 45.61 9.81
CA SER A 211 -27.01 45.09 11.17
C SER A 211 -28.28 44.40 11.67
N ALA A 212 -29.46 44.77 11.11
CA ALA A 212 -30.75 44.17 11.39
C ALA A 212 -31.60 44.05 10.11
N ASN A 213 -32.72 43.32 10.20
CA ASN A 213 -33.74 43.33 9.13
C ASN A 213 -34.29 44.71 8.94
N GLN A 214 -34.25 45.24 7.73
CA GLN A 214 -34.70 46.59 7.43
C GLN A 214 -36.21 46.73 7.61
N ALA A 215 -36.68 47.78 8.29
CA ALA A 215 -38.09 48.09 8.40
C ALA A 215 -38.65 48.71 7.09
N ASN A 216 -37.79 49.41 6.35
CA ASN A 216 -38.07 50.02 5.05
C ASN A 216 -36.98 49.60 4.06
N ASP A 217 -37.24 49.83 2.76
CA ASP A 217 -36.24 49.62 1.74
C ASP A 217 -35.04 50.56 1.96
N THR A 218 -33.83 50.02 1.98
CA THR A 218 -32.59 50.78 2.06
C THR A 218 -31.92 50.84 0.68
N SER A 219 -31.74 52.08 0.18
CA SER A 219 -31.09 52.30 -1.11
C SER A 219 -29.58 52.53 -0.93
N ILE A 220 -28.79 51.85 -1.73
CA ILE A 220 -27.32 51.96 -1.75
C ILE A 220 -26.89 52.32 -3.16
N VAL A 221 -26.26 53.47 -3.32
CA VAL A 221 -25.67 53.91 -4.58
C VAL A 221 -24.15 53.67 -4.49
N ILE A 222 -23.62 52.94 -5.42
CA ILE A 222 -22.18 52.65 -5.51
C ILE A 222 -21.58 53.26 -6.76
N ASN A 223 -20.39 53.82 -6.62
CA ASN A 223 -19.55 54.27 -7.71
C ASN A 223 -18.18 53.61 -7.61
N GLY A 224 -17.65 53.14 -8.74
CA GLY A 224 -16.37 52.45 -8.73
C GLY A 224 -15.91 52.03 -10.12
N THR A 225 -15.04 51.05 -10.13
CA THR A 225 -14.49 50.49 -11.37
C THR A 225 -14.67 48.95 -11.33
N ASP A 226 -15.10 48.37 -12.41
CA ASP A 226 -15.18 46.91 -12.54
C ASP A 226 -13.81 46.26 -12.74
N THR A 227 -13.79 44.91 -12.79
CA THR A 227 -12.57 44.12 -12.99
C THR A 227 -11.96 44.31 -14.37
N ASP A 228 -12.70 44.84 -15.33
CA ASP A 228 -12.25 45.13 -16.70
C ASP A 228 -11.82 46.60 -16.91
N GLY A 229 -11.89 47.41 -15.85
CA GLY A 229 -11.53 48.82 -15.85
C GLY A 229 -12.65 49.76 -16.27
N GLY A 230 -13.88 49.26 -16.42
CA GLY A 230 -15.06 50.05 -16.75
C GLY A 230 -15.62 50.78 -15.52
N ALA A 231 -16.14 52.00 -15.70
CA ALA A 231 -16.81 52.74 -14.63
C ALA A 231 -18.15 52.09 -14.26
N VAL A 232 -18.36 51.88 -12.98
CA VAL A 232 -19.60 51.31 -12.41
C VAL A 232 -20.34 52.41 -11.64
N ASN A 233 -21.62 52.57 -11.95
CA ASN A 233 -22.57 53.32 -11.14
C ASN A 233 -23.83 52.48 -11.02
N GLU A 234 -24.07 51.92 -9.84
CA GLU A 234 -25.16 50.97 -9.60
C GLU A 234 -25.96 51.38 -8.38
N THR A 235 -27.27 51.25 -8.46
CA THR A 235 -28.17 51.45 -7.33
C THR A 235 -28.72 50.10 -6.88
N LEU A 236 -28.40 49.74 -5.65
CA LEU A 236 -28.83 48.50 -5.01
C LEU A 236 -29.91 48.81 -3.97
N THR A 237 -30.76 47.84 -3.68
CA THR A 237 -31.80 47.99 -2.66
C THR A 237 -31.78 46.76 -1.74
N ILE A 238 -31.64 46.98 -0.43
CA ILE A 238 -31.95 45.98 0.58
C ILE A 238 -33.46 46.11 0.85
N PRO A 239 -34.29 45.14 0.44
CA PRO A 239 -35.75 45.25 0.63
C PRO A 239 -36.13 45.20 2.11
N ALA A 240 -37.26 45.79 2.44
CA ALA A 240 -37.86 45.66 3.77
C ALA A 240 -38.03 44.17 4.15
N GLY A 241 -37.62 43.83 5.36
CA GLY A 241 -37.59 42.44 5.85
C GLY A 241 -36.36 41.62 5.45
N SER A 242 -35.43 42.18 4.66
CA SER A 242 -34.16 41.54 4.26
C SER A 242 -32.99 42.20 4.99
N GLN A 243 -31.82 41.49 4.97
CA GLN A 243 -30.58 41.99 5.59
C GLN A 243 -29.47 42.29 4.60
N SER A 244 -29.50 41.76 3.36
CA SER A 244 -28.37 41.93 2.45
C SER A 244 -28.74 42.07 0.99
N VAL A 245 -27.85 42.72 0.23
CA VAL A 245 -27.86 42.78 -1.23
C VAL A 245 -26.42 42.73 -1.76
N SER A 246 -26.23 42.19 -2.95
CA SER A 246 -24.92 42.16 -3.61
C SER A 246 -24.92 42.98 -4.89
N SER A 247 -23.77 43.55 -5.26
CA SER A 247 -23.58 44.20 -6.55
C SER A 247 -23.80 43.23 -7.69
N THR A 248 -24.31 43.70 -8.83
CA THR A 248 -24.39 42.93 -10.05
C THR A 248 -23.05 42.97 -10.83
N ALA A 249 -22.36 44.08 -10.73
CA ALA A 249 -21.02 44.22 -11.29
C ALA A 249 -19.95 43.60 -10.37
N ALA A 250 -18.95 42.95 -10.98
CA ALA A 250 -17.72 42.55 -10.29
C ALA A 250 -16.78 43.76 -10.18
N LEU A 251 -16.53 44.22 -8.96
CA LEU A 251 -15.75 45.42 -8.71
C LEU A 251 -14.26 45.15 -8.52
N SER A 252 -13.41 46.00 -9.06
CA SER A 252 -11.99 46.12 -8.72
C SER A 252 -11.74 47.22 -7.70
N VAL A 253 -12.46 48.33 -7.79
CA VAL A 253 -12.43 49.45 -6.88
C VAL A 253 -13.86 49.90 -6.57
N LEU A 254 -14.17 50.12 -5.31
CA LEU A 254 -15.36 50.81 -4.84
C LEU A 254 -14.90 52.16 -4.31
N SER A 255 -15.16 53.23 -5.06
CA SER A 255 -14.61 54.57 -4.77
C SER A 255 -15.53 55.42 -3.94
N ASP A 256 -16.84 55.15 -3.97
CA ASP A 256 -17.83 55.93 -3.23
C ASP A 256 -19.09 55.08 -3.01
N VAL A 257 -19.62 55.18 -1.81
CA VAL A 257 -20.85 54.53 -1.40
C VAL A 257 -21.76 55.55 -0.72
N THR A 258 -22.97 55.68 -1.23
CA THR A 258 -24.00 56.51 -0.57
C THR A 258 -25.16 55.64 -0.15
N ILE A 259 -25.45 55.58 1.15
CA ILE A 259 -26.52 54.76 1.72
C ILE A 259 -27.64 55.68 2.18
N SER A 260 -28.87 55.43 1.72
CA SER A 260 -30.09 56.09 2.17
C SER A 260 -30.96 55.09 2.92
N SER A 261 -30.98 55.19 4.24
CA SER A 261 -31.78 54.38 5.14
C SER A 261 -32.70 55.25 6.01
N ALA A 262 -33.92 54.77 6.23
CA ALA A 262 -34.86 55.42 7.16
C ALA A 262 -34.57 55.08 8.64
N ASP A 263 -33.68 54.14 8.90
CA ASP A 263 -33.36 53.66 10.23
C ASP A 263 -32.09 54.38 10.74
N PRO A 264 -32.21 55.30 11.75
CA PRO A 264 -31.05 56.01 12.30
C PRO A 264 -30.14 55.04 13.06
N ASN A 265 -28.82 55.27 12.92
CA ASN A 265 -27.75 54.41 13.46
C ASN A 265 -27.67 53.00 12.85
N GLU A 266 -28.31 52.77 11.69
CA GLU A 266 -28.11 51.54 10.93
C GLU A 266 -26.65 51.42 10.50
N VAL A 267 -26.09 50.23 10.66
CA VAL A 267 -24.75 49.94 10.20
C VAL A 267 -24.86 49.01 9.02
N ILE A 268 -24.33 49.42 7.88
CA ILE A 268 -24.21 48.60 6.69
C ILE A 268 -22.75 48.14 6.55
N THR A 269 -22.55 46.85 6.63
CA THR A 269 -21.22 46.25 6.47
C THR A 269 -21.04 45.83 5.02
N ILE A 270 -19.96 46.29 4.40
CA ILE A 270 -19.53 45.99 3.05
C ILE A 270 -18.52 44.85 3.15
N THR A 271 -18.76 43.74 2.47
CA THR A 271 -17.85 42.61 2.42
C THR A 271 -17.56 42.18 0.98
N GLY A 272 -16.31 41.83 0.69
CA GLY A 272 -15.94 41.33 -0.63
C GLY A 272 -14.56 40.68 -0.65
N THR A 273 -14.32 39.89 -1.67
CA THR A 273 -13.01 39.25 -1.89
C THR A 273 -12.02 40.27 -2.42
N ARG A 274 -10.85 40.41 -1.77
CA ARG A 274 -9.73 41.19 -2.27
C ARG A 274 -8.88 40.44 -3.28
N ILE A 275 -8.55 39.19 -2.96
CA ILE A 275 -7.84 38.26 -3.83
C ILE A 275 -8.13 36.84 -3.40
N SER A 276 -8.22 35.93 -4.38
CA SER A 276 -8.23 34.49 -4.16
C SER A 276 -7.08 33.88 -4.96
N ILE A 277 -6.19 33.16 -4.28
CA ILE A 277 -4.98 32.56 -4.85
C ILE A 277 -5.09 31.06 -4.68
N GLY A 278 -5.18 30.33 -5.79
CA GLY A 278 -5.28 28.88 -5.82
C GLY A 278 -3.98 28.20 -6.29
N ALA A 279 -4.00 26.89 -6.32
CA ALA A 279 -2.89 26.07 -6.81
C ALA A 279 -2.59 26.28 -8.32
N THR A 280 -3.52 26.88 -9.07
CA THR A 280 -3.33 27.31 -10.47
C THR A 280 -2.47 28.56 -10.59
N ASP A 281 -2.49 29.43 -9.57
CA ASP A 281 -1.75 30.69 -9.56
C ASP A 281 -0.35 30.51 -9.01
N THR A 282 -0.22 29.67 -7.96
CA THR A 282 1.05 29.26 -7.37
C THR A 282 0.91 27.93 -6.63
N GLN A 283 2.00 27.16 -6.58
CA GLN A 283 2.03 25.90 -5.85
C GLN A 283 2.52 26.02 -4.40
N THR A 284 3.09 27.17 -4.02
CA THR A 284 3.72 27.35 -2.70
C THR A 284 3.17 28.56 -1.96
N VAL A 285 3.21 28.49 -0.62
CA VAL A 285 2.85 29.63 0.24
C VAL A 285 3.74 30.85 -0.07
N SER A 286 5.02 30.67 -0.34
CA SER A 286 5.91 31.79 -0.72
C SER A 286 5.44 32.51 -1.98
N GLY A 287 5.04 31.75 -3.01
CA GLY A 287 4.48 32.36 -4.22
C GLY A 287 3.17 33.12 -3.97
N ALA A 288 2.31 32.60 -3.08
CA ALA A 288 1.10 33.30 -2.69
C ALA A 288 1.41 34.62 -1.97
N LEU A 289 2.39 34.63 -1.05
CA LEU A 289 2.82 35.87 -0.37
C LEU A 289 3.46 36.88 -1.33
N GLU A 290 4.16 36.42 -2.37
CA GLU A 290 4.68 37.28 -3.44
C GLU A 290 3.55 37.92 -4.27
N LEU A 291 2.48 37.20 -4.58
CA LEU A 291 1.30 37.74 -5.24
C LEU A 291 0.56 38.77 -4.35
N ILE A 292 0.43 38.47 -3.05
CA ILE A 292 -0.17 39.39 -2.09
C ILE A 292 0.64 40.68 -1.98
N ASN A 293 1.97 40.62 -2.00
CA ASN A 293 2.84 41.81 -1.97
C ASN A 293 2.73 42.69 -3.23
N GLN A 294 2.09 42.26 -4.28
CA GLN A 294 1.78 43.11 -5.44
C GLN A 294 0.58 44.02 -5.18
N LEU A 295 -0.19 43.75 -4.12
CA LEU A 295 -1.29 44.59 -3.70
C LEU A 295 -0.76 45.76 -2.87
N SER A 296 -1.30 46.97 -3.11
CA SER A 296 -0.84 48.18 -2.44
C SER A 296 -1.23 48.28 -0.97
N ASP A 297 -2.25 47.54 -0.58
CA ASP A 297 -2.89 47.56 0.73
C ASP A 297 -2.43 46.41 1.66
N PHE A 298 -1.58 45.53 1.19
CA PHE A 298 -1.02 44.42 1.96
C PHE A 298 0.50 44.42 1.98
N THR A 299 1.05 43.94 3.08
CA THR A 299 2.47 43.60 3.22
C THR A 299 2.59 42.14 3.66
N ALA A 300 3.26 41.31 2.85
CA ALA A 300 3.47 39.92 3.13
C ALA A 300 4.97 39.59 3.20
N THR A 301 5.38 38.83 4.19
CA THR A 301 6.78 38.40 4.36
C THR A 301 6.86 36.89 4.39
N SER A 302 7.70 36.32 3.51
CA SER A 302 8.03 34.88 3.51
C SER A 302 9.23 34.66 4.43
N LEU A 303 9.11 33.81 5.44
CA LEU A 303 10.16 33.46 6.39
C LEU A 303 10.78 32.09 6.01
N SER A 304 9.96 31.04 5.96
CA SER A 304 10.38 29.68 5.61
C SER A 304 9.42 28.96 4.66
N ALA A 305 8.57 29.73 3.96
CA ALA A 305 7.46 29.20 3.15
C ALA A 305 7.87 28.64 1.77
N ARG A 306 9.15 28.72 1.36
CA ARG A 306 9.59 28.43 -0.02
C ARG A 306 9.25 27.01 -0.51
N SER A 307 9.21 26.04 0.37
CA SER A 307 8.93 24.65 0.02
C SER A 307 7.58 24.15 0.56
N VAL A 308 6.80 25.03 1.20
CA VAL A 308 5.50 24.65 1.77
C VAL A 308 4.44 24.78 0.68
N PRO A 309 3.74 23.70 0.32
CA PRO A 309 2.63 23.77 -0.64
C PRO A 309 1.51 24.67 -0.12
N ILE A 310 0.78 25.37 -1.00
CA ILE A 310 -0.28 26.30 -0.62
C ILE A 310 -1.38 25.60 0.19
N GLY A 311 -1.73 24.36 -0.14
CA GLY A 311 -2.71 23.56 0.60
C GLY A 311 -2.20 22.98 1.93
N ALA A 312 -0.92 23.19 2.29
CA ALA A 312 -0.34 22.75 3.55
C ALA A 312 -0.39 23.82 4.65
N LEU A 313 -0.86 25.02 4.32
CA LEU A 313 -1.07 26.11 5.29
C LEU A 313 -2.11 25.67 6.34
N ASP A 314 -1.92 26.03 7.59
CA ASP A 314 -2.91 25.77 8.64
C ASP A 314 -4.27 26.36 8.26
N TYR A 315 -5.34 25.76 8.78
CA TYR A 315 -6.68 26.23 8.50
C TYR A 315 -6.95 27.54 9.22
N TYR A 316 -7.28 28.56 8.45
CA TYR A 316 -7.76 29.86 8.93
C TYR A 316 -9.18 30.07 8.41
N SER A 317 -10.09 30.38 9.31
CA SER A 317 -11.43 30.84 8.98
C SER A 317 -11.56 32.28 9.48
N ASP A 318 -11.52 33.21 8.54
CA ASP A 318 -11.68 34.64 8.81
C ASP A 318 -10.67 35.21 9.86
N LEU A 319 -9.40 34.79 9.77
CA LEU A 319 -8.34 35.32 10.60
C LEU A 319 -8.18 36.83 10.34
N ALA A 320 -8.45 37.66 11.33
CA ALA A 320 -8.33 39.08 11.19
C ALA A 320 -6.88 39.53 10.96
N ILE A 321 -6.67 40.38 9.95
CA ILE A 321 -5.38 40.98 9.59
C ILE A 321 -5.52 42.48 9.77
N GLY A 322 -4.66 43.08 10.59
CA GLY A 322 -4.57 44.50 10.78
C GLY A 322 -3.21 45.07 10.37
N ALA A 323 -2.94 46.31 10.79
CA ALA A 323 -1.65 46.96 10.56
C ALA A 323 -0.48 46.27 11.28
N VAL A 324 -0.75 45.48 12.33
CA VAL A 324 0.23 44.62 12.98
C VAL A 324 0.24 43.30 12.24
N ALA A 325 1.43 42.86 11.82
CA ALA A 325 1.60 41.62 11.06
C ALA A 325 1.12 40.39 11.85
N VAL A 326 0.30 39.56 11.22
CA VAL A 326 -0.19 38.30 11.75
C VAL A 326 0.66 37.18 11.18
N GLU A 327 1.12 36.26 12.05
CA GLU A 327 1.88 35.09 11.65
C GLU A 327 1.01 34.03 11.00
N ILE A 328 1.52 33.43 9.93
CA ILE A 328 0.90 32.27 9.31
C ILE A 328 1.80 31.05 9.50
N LYS A 329 1.20 29.86 9.70
CA LYS A 329 1.86 28.62 10.09
C LYS A 329 1.39 27.45 9.24
N ALA A 330 2.15 26.35 9.32
CA ALA A 330 1.84 25.06 8.70
C ALA A 330 2.17 23.93 9.69
N ASP A 331 1.69 24.02 10.91
CA ASP A 331 2.04 23.12 12.02
C ASP A 331 1.54 21.70 11.78
N ALA A 332 0.34 21.53 11.21
CA ALA A 332 -0.18 20.23 10.83
C ALA A 332 0.72 19.54 9.79
N GLN A 333 1.21 20.27 8.80
CA GLN A 333 2.13 19.73 7.79
C GLN A 333 3.50 19.39 8.39
N ALA A 334 3.99 20.18 9.33
CA ALA A 334 5.25 19.90 10.04
C ALA A 334 5.16 18.56 10.80
N LEU A 335 4.05 18.31 11.50
CA LEU A 335 3.78 17.05 12.19
C LEU A 335 3.71 15.86 11.20
N ILE A 336 2.99 16.00 10.09
CA ILE A 336 2.90 14.96 9.06
C ILE A 336 4.28 14.62 8.51
N THR A 337 5.09 15.64 8.24
CA THR A 337 6.46 15.45 7.75
C THR A 337 7.35 14.72 8.77
N ALA A 338 7.26 15.10 10.04
CA ALA A 338 7.99 14.44 11.12
C ALA A 338 7.59 12.95 11.27
N LEU A 339 6.32 12.64 11.03
CA LEU A 339 5.77 11.29 11.12
C LEU A 339 6.03 10.41 9.89
N SER A 340 6.62 10.91 8.83
CA SER A 340 6.87 10.14 7.60
C SER A 340 7.68 8.86 7.81
N GLY A 341 8.52 8.80 8.85
CA GLY A 341 9.32 7.65 9.26
C GLY A 341 8.72 6.82 10.40
N SER A 342 7.51 7.14 10.89
CA SER A 342 6.90 6.41 12.01
C SER A 342 6.65 4.95 11.67
N SER A 343 6.97 4.07 12.62
CA SER A 343 6.66 2.64 12.53
C SER A 343 5.25 2.31 13.06
N LEU A 344 4.62 3.26 13.76
CA LEU A 344 3.34 3.05 14.44
C LEU A 344 2.15 3.59 13.66
N VAL A 345 2.32 4.71 12.95
CA VAL A 345 1.23 5.44 12.29
C VAL A 345 1.56 5.87 10.87
N GLU A 346 0.51 6.10 10.10
CA GLU A 346 0.47 6.95 8.92
C GLU A 346 -0.29 8.23 9.28
N ALA A 347 0.20 9.38 8.83
CA ALA A 347 -0.39 10.66 9.15
C ALA A 347 -1.03 11.28 7.91
N GLU A 348 -2.27 11.76 8.06
CA GLU A 348 -3.03 12.47 7.03
C GLU A 348 -3.47 13.83 7.55
N ARG A 349 -3.63 14.76 6.62
CA ARG A 349 -4.23 16.04 6.90
C ARG A 349 -5.75 15.98 6.80
N VAL A 350 -6.43 16.55 7.79
CA VAL A 350 -7.86 16.88 7.74
C VAL A 350 -8.01 18.35 7.43
N TYR A 351 -8.62 18.67 6.30
CA TYR A 351 -8.84 20.05 5.89
C TYR A 351 -10.10 20.63 6.54
N GLY A 352 -10.10 21.92 6.80
CA GLY A 352 -11.22 22.63 7.42
C GLY A 352 -11.24 22.60 8.95
N ASP A 353 -10.18 22.04 9.57
CA ASP A 353 -10.02 21.95 11.01
C ASP A 353 -8.68 22.56 11.47
N VAL A 354 -8.62 23.00 12.73
CA VAL A 354 -7.39 23.44 13.39
C VAL A 354 -6.79 22.29 14.19
N LEU A 355 -5.46 22.32 14.39
CA LEU A 355 -4.82 21.38 15.29
C LEU A 355 -5.39 21.50 16.71
N SER A 356 -5.76 20.38 17.30
CA SER A 356 -6.24 20.29 18.67
C SER A 356 -5.35 19.37 19.51
N THR A 357 -4.98 19.82 20.71
CA THR A 357 -4.27 18.99 21.67
C THR A 357 -5.22 18.00 22.33
N GLY A 358 -4.70 16.83 22.71
CA GLY A 358 -5.51 15.79 23.34
C GLY A 358 -4.75 14.50 23.52
N SER A 359 -5.45 13.49 24.06
CA SER A 359 -4.91 12.17 24.29
C SER A 359 -6.01 11.13 24.12
N GLY A 360 -5.69 10.00 23.51
CA GLY A 360 -6.67 8.93 23.35
C GLY A 360 -6.11 7.71 22.63
N PHE A 361 -6.98 6.70 22.50
CA PHE A 361 -6.71 5.50 21.73
C PHE A 361 -7.33 5.59 20.34
N ALA A 362 -6.65 5.02 19.34
CA ALA A 362 -7.22 4.85 18.01
C ALA A 362 -8.48 3.98 18.05
N GLN A 363 -9.43 4.24 17.19
CA GLN A 363 -10.75 3.61 17.14
C GLN A 363 -11.05 3.15 15.70
N GLY A 364 -11.96 2.18 15.53
CA GLY A 364 -12.45 1.80 14.20
C GLY A 364 -11.98 0.42 13.71
N ALA A 365 -11.53 -0.46 14.59
CA ALA A 365 -11.06 -1.81 14.30
C ALA A 365 -12.17 -2.85 14.03
N ALA A 366 -13.29 -2.49 13.45
CA ALA A 366 -14.36 -3.44 13.20
C ALA A 366 -13.86 -4.65 12.38
N LEU A 367 -13.99 -5.86 12.94
CA LEU A 367 -13.74 -7.11 12.23
C LEU A 367 -15.02 -7.55 11.52
N GLY A 368 -14.92 -7.82 10.25
CA GLY A 368 -15.99 -8.34 9.42
C GLY A 368 -15.82 -9.82 9.08
N ALA A 369 -16.50 -10.26 8.03
CA ALA A 369 -16.47 -11.63 7.57
C ALA A 369 -15.07 -12.09 7.09
N SER A 370 -14.83 -13.40 7.19
CA SER A 370 -13.67 -14.11 6.61
C SER A 370 -14.14 -15.42 5.96
N GLY A 371 -15.14 -15.32 5.11
CA GLY A 371 -15.72 -16.46 4.40
C GLY A 371 -15.13 -16.68 3.01
N SER A 372 -15.78 -17.54 2.24
CA SER A 372 -15.37 -17.91 0.87
C SER A 372 -15.24 -16.71 -0.07
N ALA A 373 -16.13 -15.71 0.05
CA ALA A 373 -16.10 -14.51 -0.80
C ALA A 373 -14.89 -13.61 -0.50
N GLU A 374 -14.52 -13.50 0.77
CA GLU A 374 -13.35 -12.73 1.20
C GLU A 374 -12.05 -13.40 0.74
N PHE A 375 -11.99 -14.73 0.78
CA PHE A 375 -10.86 -15.48 0.22
C PHE A 375 -10.79 -15.38 -1.31
N ASP A 376 -11.91 -15.38 -2.03
CA ASP A 376 -11.92 -15.10 -3.48
C ASP A 376 -11.33 -13.71 -3.78
N SER A 377 -11.73 -12.68 -3.02
CA SER A 377 -11.18 -11.34 -3.18
C SER A 377 -9.67 -11.28 -2.90
N ALA A 378 -9.22 -11.95 -1.85
CA ALA A 378 -7.80 -12.02 -1.49
C ALA A 378 -6.96 -12.79 -2.54
N LEU A 379 -7.48 -13.87 -3.10
CA LEU A 379 -6.82 -14.62 -4.19
C LEU A 379 -6.79 -13.80 -5.48
N SER A 380 -7.87 -13.09 -5.82
CA SER A 380 -7.91 -12.20 -6.99
C SER A 380 -6.88 -11.06 -6.90
N ALA A 381 -6.62 -10.55 -5.69
CA ALA A 381 -5.63 -9.50 -5.47
C ALA A 381 -4.19 -9.90 -5.82
N ILE A 382 -3.88 -11.19 -5.87
CA ILE A 382 -2.56 -11.70 -6.24
C ILE A 382 -2.51 -12.33 -7.64
N GLU A 383 -3.61 -12.38 -8.37
CA GLU A 383 -3.71 -13.09 -9.65
C GLU A 383 -2.64 -12.65 -10.65
N ASN A 384 -2.43 -11.34 -10.77
CA ASN A 384 -1.48 -10.73 -11.70
C ASN A 384 -0.14 -10.34 -11.05
N LEU A 385 0.21 -10.93 -9.91
CA LEU A 385 1.46 -10.65 -9.22
C LEU A 385 2.48 -11.77 -9.46
N ASP A 386 3.76 -11.40 -9.45
CA ASP A 386 4.88 -12.35 -9.49
C ASP A 386 4.98 -13.13 -8.16
N VAL A 387 4.21 -14.22 -8.09
CA VAL A 387 4.13 -15.17 -6.98
C VAL A 387 4.24 -16.57 -7.56
N GLN A 388 5.18 -17.37 -7.08
CA GLN A 388 5.36 -18.74 -7.54
C GLN A 388 4.66 -19.75 -6.65
N ILE A 389 4.50 -19.43 -5.36
CA ILE A 389 3.92 -20.36 -4.39
C ILE A 389 2.87 -19.62 -3.54
N VAL A 390 1.67 -20.19 -3.44
CA VAL A 390 0.59 -19.69 -2.58
C VAL A 390 0.40 -20.64 -1.41
N VAL A 391 0.42 -20.12 -0.20
CA VAL A 391 -0.01 -20.85 1.01
C VAL A 391 -1.42 -20.39 1.34
N LEU A 392 -2.39 -21.29 1.14
CA LEU A 392 -3.77 -21.02 1.53
C LEU A 392 -3.94 -21.34 3.01
N TRP A 393 -4.03 -20.29 3.83
CA TRP A 393 -4.10 -20.37 5.29
C TRP A 393 -5.53 -20.59 5.77
N SER A 394 -6.12 -21.72 5.34
CA SER A 394 -7.44 -22.18 5.78
C SER A 394 -7.53 -23.71 5.68
N ASP A 395 -8.15 -24.30 6.68
CA ASP A 395 -8.48 -25.72 6.74
C ASP A 395 -9.96 -26.00 6.37
N THR A 396 -10.69 -24.98 5.95
CA THR A 396 -12.11 -25.04 5.57
C THR A 396 -12.26 -25.51 4.13
N ASP A 397 -13.06 -26.55 3.91
CA ASP A 397 -13.25 -27.20 2.61
C ASP A 397 -13.74 -26.27 1.50
N SER A 398 -14.78 -25.47 1.80
CA SER A 398 -15.33 -24.48 0.85
C SER A 398 -14.35 -23.38 0.44
N ILE A 399 -13.33 -23.11 1.28
CA ILE A 399 -12.26 -22.16 0.98
C ILE A 399 -11.18 -22.86 0.16
N GLN A 400 -10.80 -24.10 0.53
CA GLN A 400 -9.78 -24.86 -0.19
C GLN A 400 -10.16 -25.16 -1.64
N SER A 401 -11.46 -25.38 -1.91
CA SER A 401 -11.96 -25.57 -3.28
C SER A 401 -11.71 -24.37 -4.22
N LYS A 402 -11.39 -23.18 -3.69
CA LYS A 402 -11.10 -21.97 -4.48
C LYS A 402 -9.70 -21.95 -5.08
N ILE A 403 -8.76 -22.74 -4.51
CA ILE A 403 -7.36 -22.66 -4.93
C ILE A 403 -7.13 -23.21 -6.35
N GLY A 404 -7.80 -24.30 -6.73
CA GLY A 404 -7.68 -24.88 -8.08
C GLY A 404 -8.09 -23.89 -9.19
N PRO A 405 -9.30 -23.30 -9.14
CA PRO A 405 -9.70 -22.23 -10.04
C PRO A 405 -8.72 -21.04 -10.08
N HIS A 406 -8.19 -20.60 -8.92
CA HIS A 406 -7.20 -19.53 -8.86
C HIS A 406 -5.90 -19.90 -9.61
N LEU A 407 -5.38 -21.11 -9.43
CA LEU A 407 -4.18 -21.58 -10.14
C LEU A 407 -4.40 -21.58 -11.66
N THR A 408 -5.58 -21.99 -12.10
CA THR A 408 -5.96 -21.99 -13.51
C THR A 408 -6.04 -20.56 -14.08
N ALA A 409 -6.71 -19.64 -13.38
CA ALA A 409 -6.84 -18.25 -13.79
C ALA A 409 -5.46 -17.56 -13.85
N ALA A 410 -4.63 -17.75 -12.82
CA ALA A 410 -3.28 -17.21 -12.79
C ALA A 410 -2.40 -17.75 -13.93
N ALA A 411 -2.47 -19.04 -14.24
CA ALA A 411 -1.74 -19.64 -15.35
C ALA A 411 -2.20 -19.07 -16.70
N GLN A 412 -3.50 -18.86 -16.90
CA GLN A 412 -4.05 -18.21 -18.10
C GLN A 412 -3.56 -16.75 -18.23
N ALA A 413 -3.40 -16.04 -17.11
CA ALA A 413 -2.83 -14.70 -17.08
C ALA A 413 -1.30 -14.67 -17.24
N GLY A 414 -0.62 -15.84 -17.28
CA GLY A 414 0.83 -15.95 -17.42
C GLY A 414 1.62 -15.97 -16.11
N TYR A 415 0.95 -16.24 -15.00
CA TYR A 415 1.53 -16.30 -13.66
C TYR A 415 1.38 -17.72 -13.08
N GLU A 416 1.98 -18.72 -13.74
CA GLU A 416 1.96 -20.11 -13.31
C GLU A 416 2.54 -20.25 -11.90
N ARG A 417 1.82 -20.93 -11.00
CA ARG A 417 2.17 -21.09 -9.60
C ARG A 417 1.68 -22.41 -9.01
N GLN A 418 2.23 -22.77 -7.87
CA GLN A 418 1.78 -23.88 -7.05
C GLN A 418 1.18 -23.40 -5.74
N ALA A 419 0.43 -24.26 -5.05
CA ALA A 419 -0.20 -23.93 -3.79
C ALA A 419 0.02 -25.03 -2.74
N TYR A 420 0.08 -24.60 -1.49
CA TYR A 420 0.13 -25.44 -0.32
C TYR A 420 -1.05 -25.14 0.60
N THR A 421 -1.65 -26.19 1.14
CA THR A 421 -2.70 -26.09 2.16
C THR A 421 -2.61 -27.27 3.12
N ALA A 422 -3.43 -27.24 4.17
CA ALA A 422 -3.49 -28.34 5.12
C ALA A 422 -4.93 -28.70 5.45
N ILE A 423 -5.16 -29.95 5.73
CA ILE A 423 -6.44 -30.48 6.24
C ILE A 423 -6.30 -30.80 7.73
N PRO A 424 -7.41 -30.81 8.50
CA PRO A 424 -7.34 -31.09 9.93
C PRO A 424 -6.72 -32.46 10.25
N SER A 425 -5.76 -32.49 11.15
CA SER A 425 -5.05 -33.69 11.61
C SER A 425 -5.92 -34.65 12.42
N THR A 426 -7.14 -34.25 12.73
CA THR A 426 -8.14 -35.04 13.48
C THR A 426 -9.00 -35.91 12.58
N LEU A 427 -8.95 -35.72 11.27
CA LEU A 427 -9.70 -36.54 10.31
C LEU A 427 -9.15 -37.96 10.25
N SER A 428 -10.03 -38.93 10.00
CA SER A 428 -9.59 -40.29 9.61
C SER A 428 -8.80 -40.21 8.29
N LEU A 429 -7.89 -41.17 8.07
CA LEU A 429 -7.11 -41.21 6.82
C LEU A 429 -7.99 -41.34 5.58
N THR A 430 -9.13 -42.04 5.72
CA THR A 430 -10.13 -42.19 4.66
C THR A 430 -10.79 -40.86 4.32
N ASP A 431 -11.23 -40.10 5.31
CA ASP A 431 -11.88 -38.79 5.11
C ASP A 431 -10.87 -37.76 4.59
N ALA A 432 -9.67 -37.75 5.14
CA ALA A 432 -8.56 -36.93 4.67
C ALA A 432 -8.23 -37.20 3.20
N GLY A 433 -8.13 -38.48 2.82
CA GLY A 433 -7.93 -38.91 1.42
C GLY A 433 -9.09 -38.54 0.50
N ALA A 434 -10.33 -38.63 0.97
CA ALA A 434 -11.50 -38.17 0.20
C ALA A 434 -11.45 -36.67 -0.06
N ARG A 435 -11.08 -35.87 0.94
CA ARG A 435 -10.95 -34.43 0.83
C ARG A 435 -9.80 -34.01 -0.10
N THR A 436 -8.66 -34.68 -0.03
CA THR A 436 -7.53 -34.45 -0.94
C THR A 436 -7.89 -34.80 -2.38
N ARG A 437 -8.61 -35.92 -2.59
CA ARG A 437 -9.13 -36.29 -3.93
C ARG A 437 -10.10 -35.28 -4.52
N ALA A 438 -10.85 -34.56 -3.70
CA ALA A 438 -11.73 -33.50 -4.20
C ALA A 438 -10.95 -32.31 -4.79
N LEU A 439 -9.72 -32.05 -4.33
CA LEU A 439 -8.82 -31.04 -4.89
C LEU A 439 -8.18 -31.50 -6.21
N ASN A 440 -7.71 -32.76 -6.29
CA ASN A 440 -7.14 -33.44 -7.46
C ASN A 440 -6.43 -32.53 -8.47
N ASN A 441 -5.33 -31.89 -8.05
CA ASN A 441 -4.64 -30.87 -8.85
C ASN A 441 -3.12 -31.02 -8.73
N ALA A 442 -2.42 -31.01 -9.86
CA ALA A 442 -0.95 -31.11 -9.93
C ALA A 442 -0.21 -29.89 -9.31
N GLY A 443 -0.88 -28.78 -9.20
CA GLY A 443 -0.35 -27.57 -8.58
C GLY A 443 -0.60 -27.47 -7.07
N ILE A 444 -1.28 -28.44 -6.42
CA ILE A 444 -1.67 -28.34 -5.01
C ILE A 444 -1.00 -29.43 -4.18
N ALA A 445 -0.25 -29.04 -3.16
CA ALA A 445 0.29 -29.92 -2.13
C ALA A 445 -0.53 -29.81 -0.84
N VAL A 446 -0.86 -30.94 -0.22
CA VAL A 446 -1.69 -31.02 0.98
C VAL A 446 -0.94 -31.74 2.09
N THR A 447 -1.00 -31.21 3.33
CA THR A 447 -0.50 -31.89 4.53
C THR A 447 -1.58 -31.97 5.61
N ALA A 448 -1.39 -32.85 6.62
CA ALA A 448 -2.38 -33.06 7.67
C ALA A 448 -1.77 -33.28 9.06
N GLN A 449 -0.50 -33.01 9.26
CA GLN A 449 0.19 -33.24 10.53
C GLN A 449 0.43 -31.91 11.26
N LYS A 450 0.17 -31.87 12.58
CA LYS A 450 0.50 -30.73 13.44
C LYS A 450 1.97 -30.76 13.83
N PRO A 451 2.77 -29.75 13.44
CA PRO A 451 4.16 -29.68 13.85
C PRO A 451 4.30 -29.13 15.29
N THR A 452 5.27 -29.64 16.03
CA THR A 452 5.80 -29.00 17.25
C THR A 452 7.08 -28.26 16.84
N LEU A 453 7.13 -26.97 17.12
CA LEU A 453 8.15 -26.03 16.67
C LEU A 453 8.84 -25.37 17.86
N ILE A 454 9.97 -24.71 17.59
CA ILE A 454 10.55 -23.73 18.50
C ILE A 454 10.07 -22.34 18.07
N ASN A 455 9.33 -21.66 18.94
CA ASN A 455 8.85 -20.32 18.69
C ASN A 455 9.98 -19.26 18.80
N ALA A 456 9.66 -18.01 18.54
CA ALA A 456 10.62 -16.91 18.59
C ALA A 456 11.24 -16.66 19.99
N ARG A 457 10.62 -17.22 21.06
CA ARG A 457 11.13 -17.17 22.43
C ARG A 457 12.01 -18.36 22.81
N GLY A 458 12.18 -19.34 21.91
CA GLY A 458 12.90 -20.57 22.19
C GLY A 458 12.07 -21.63 22.91
N GLU A 459 10.75 -21.47 22.99
CA GLU A 459 9.84 -22.37 23.65
C GLU A 459 9.27 -23.39 22.65
N ARG A 460 8.93 -24.59 23.15
CA ARG A 460 8.23 -25.59 22.34
C ARG A 460 6.77 -25.23 22.21
N GLU A 461 6.28 -25.13 21.01
CA GLU A 461 4.90 -24.80 20.67
C GLU A 461 4.34 -25.80 19.67
N GLN A 462 3.14 -26.33 19.95
CA GLN A 462 2.39 -27.12 18.97
C GLN A 462 1.62 -26.17 18.07
N ALA A 463 2.00 -26.09 16.80
CA ALA A 463 1.38 -25.23 15.82
C ALA A 463 0.30 -25.99 15.00
N SER A 464 -0.52 -25.26 14.24
CA SER A 464 -1.52 -25.88 13.36
C SER A 464 -0.86 -26.54 12.14
N GLU A 465 -1.59 -27.39 11.46
CA GLU A 465 -1.20 -28.08 10.23
C GLU A 465 -0.78 -27.09 9.11
N LEU A 466 -1.39 -25.90 9.12
CA LEU A 466 -1.08 -24.81 8.17
C LEU A 466 0.36 -24.31 8.29
N HIS A 467 0.96 -24.40 9.49
CA HIS A 467 2.38 -24.07 9.66
C HIS A 467 3.28 -25.08 8.96
N LEU A 468 2.88 -26.36 8.91
CA LEU A 468 3.62 -27.36 8.13
C LEU A 468 3.49 -27.11 6.62
N ALA A 469 2.30 -26.72 6.14
CA ALA A 469 2.12 -26.31 4.76
C ALA A 469 3.02 -25.13 4.39
N LEU A 470 3.13 -24.12 5.27
CA LEU A 470 4.06 -22.99 5.09
C LEU A 470 5.53 -23.42 5.07
N ILE A 471 5.93 -24.31 5.97
CA ILE A 471 7.31 -24.85 6.01
C ILE A 471 7.65 -25.53 4.69
N LEU A 472 6.78 -26.41 4.19
CA LEU A 472 7.00 -27.13 2.93
C LEU A 472 7.05 -26.16 1.73
N ALA A 473 6.15 -25.19 1.69
CA ALA A 473 6.12 -24.13 0.68
C ALA A 473 7.42 -23.29 0.70
N ALA A 474 7.88 -22.92 1.89
CA ALA A 474 9.09 -22.14 2.05
C ALA A 474 10.36 -22.96 1.78
N MET A 475 10.37 -24.27 2.06
CA MET A 475 11.45 -25.17 1.66
C MET A 475 11.56 -25.27 0.13
N GLN A 476 10.43 -25.41 -0.57
CA GLN A 476 10.43 -25.37 -2.04
C GLN A 476 10.93 -24.00 -2.56
N ALA A 477 10.45 -22.91 -1.98
CA ALA A 477 10.86 -21.56 -2.36
C ALA A 477 12.35 -21.30 -2.18
N GLY A 478 12.97 -21.93 -1.18
CA GLY A 478 14.40 -21.79 -0.85
C GLY A 478 15.30 -22.83 -1.53
N SER A 479 14.73 -23.74 -2.33
CA SER A 479 15.46 -24.77 -3.06
C SER A 479 15.62 -24.40 -4.53
N ASP A 480 16.59 -25.01 -5.20
CA ASP A 480 16.70 -24.93 -6.65
C ASP A 480 15.48 -25.56 -7.33
N VAL A 481 15.10 -25.03 -8.49
CA VAL A 481 14.00 -25.57 -9.30
C VAL A 481 14.26 -27.03 -9.64
N GLY A 482 13.25 -27.90 -9.45
CA GLY A 482 13.38 -29.34 -9.66
C GLY A 482 13.96 -30.11 -8.47
N MET A 483 14.43 -29.44 -7.42
CA MET A 483 14.92 -30.10 -6.21
C MET A 483 13.75 -30.75 -5.45
N PRO A 484 13.73 -32.09 -5.25
CA PRO A 484 12.65 -32.75 -4.54
C PRO A 484 12.69 -32.47 -3.04
N LEU A 485 11.51 -32.31 -2.45
CA LEU A 485 11.36 -32.26 -0.98
C LEU A 485 11.53 -33.64 -0.33
N THR A 486 11.47 -34.71 -1.10
CA THR A 486 11.66 -36.12 -0.66
C THR A 486 12.94 -36.26 0.13
N ARG A 487 12.84 -36.80 1.36
CA ARG A 487 13.92 -37.00 2.33
C ARG A 487 14.51 -35.74 2.95
N LYS A 488 14.07 -34.53 2.57
CA LYS A 488 14.51 -33.28 3.18
C LYS A 488 13.95 -33.10 4.59
N ARG A 489 14.67 -32.34 5.43
CA ARG A 489 14.37 -32.17 6.85
C ARG A 489 13.81 -30.79 7.14
N PRO A 490 12.51 -30.67 7.44
CA PRO A 490 11.93 -29.42 7.90
C PRO A 490 12.40 -29.07 9.32
N SER A 491 12.36 -27.78 9.68
CA SER A 491 12.64 -27.30 11.04
C SER A 491 11.48 -27.64 12.01
N VAL A 492 11.23 -28.95 12.21
CA VAL A 492 10.14 -29.48 13.04
C VAL A 492 10.71 -30.47 14.04
N LEU A 493 10.31 -30.37 15.33
CA LEU A 493 10.78 -31.26 16.40
C LEU A 493 10.03 -32.58 16.45
N SER A 494 8.71 -32.52 16.33
CA SER A 494 7.82 -33.67 16.31
C SER A 494 6.55 -33.31 15.55
N VAL A 495 5.79 -34.31 15.14
CA VAL A 495 4.47 -34.14 14.53
C VAL A 495 3.43 -34.92 15.33
N SER A 496 2.19 -34.44 15.27
CA SER A 496 1.02 -35.08 15.86
C SER A 496 -0.08 -35.18 14.80
N SER A 497 -0.66 -36.36 14.67
CA SER A 497 -1.82 -36.66 13.82
C SER A 497 -2.59 -37.83 14.43
N ALA A 498 -3.78 -38.09 13.92
CA ALA A 498 -4.54 -39.30 14.29
C ALA A 498 -3.97 -40.58 13.66
N TRP A 499 -2.93 -40.45 12.80
CA TRP A 499 -2.36 -41.54 12.01
C TRP A 499 -1.03 -42.02 12.56
N ASP A 500 -0.76 -43.34 12.43
CA ASP A 500 0.52 -43.89 12.81
C ASP A 500 1.60 -43.57 11.74
N PRO A 501 2.73 -42.94 12.12
CA PRO A 501 3.73 -42.47 11.16
C PRO A 501 4.48 -43.63 10.46
N TYR A 502 4.36 -44.87 10.93
CA TYR A 502 5.00 -46.01 10.31
C TYR A 502 4.02 -46.87 9.51
N GLN A 503 2.76 -46.99 9.94
CA GLN A 503 1.78 -47.88 9.31
C GLN A 503 0.94 -47.16 8.25
N ASP A 504 0.63 -45.89 8.48
CA ASP A 504 -0.30 -45.13 7.65
C ASP A 504 0.39 -44.27 6.57
N ALA A 505 1.73 -44.18 6.59
CA ALA A 505 2.48 -43.32 5.66
C ALA A 505 2.22 -43.66 4.19
N GLU A 506 2.19 -44.96 3.82
CA GLU A 506 1.93 -45.40 2.44
C GLU A 506 0.51 -45.04 1.98
N GLN A 507 -0.49 -45.21 2.85
CA GLN A 507 -1.87 -44.86 2.54
C GLN A 507 -2.06 -43.35 2.45
N ALA A 508 -1.36 -42.55 3.28
CA ALA A 508 -1.38 -41.11 3.20
C ALA A 508 -0.80 -40.61 1.87
N LEU A 509 0.36 -41.17 1.47
CA LEU A 509 1.01 -40.85 0.20
C LEU A 509 0.13 -41.23 -0.99
N SER A 510 -0.45 -42.45 -1.00
CA SER A 510 -1.37 -42.87 -2.07
C SER A 510 -2.65 -42.03 -2.12
N SER A 511 -2.95 -41.28 -1.06
CA SER A 511 -4.06 -40.36 -1.01
C SER A 511 -3.68 -38.92 -1.41
N GLY A 512 -2.44 -38.67 -1.85
CA GLY A 512 -1.95 -37.35 -2.27
C GLY A 512 -1.62 -36.40 -1.09
N ILE A 513 -1.31 -36.96 0.09
CA ILE A 513 -1.01 -36.19 1.30
C ILE A 513 0.48 -36.26 1.58
N VAL A 514 1.16 -35.11 1.62
CA VAL A 514 2.56 -35.01 2.01
C VAL A 514 2.69 -35.36 3.50
N PHE A 515 3.55 -36.32 3.78
CA PHE A 515 3.68 -36.94 5.10
C PHE A 515 5.12 -36.85 5.63
N LEU A 516 5.27 -36.50 6.92
CA LEU A 516 6.55 -36.55 7.62
C LEU A 516 6.66 -37.82 8.42
N SER A 517 7.76 -38.55 8.25
CA SER A 517 8.07 -39.73 9.04
C SER A 517 9.38 -39.57 9.81
N PRO A 518 9.50 -40.23 10.99
CA PRO A 518 10.72 -40.18 11.79
C PRO A 518 11.80 -41.12 11.21
N ASP A 519 13.05 -40.66 11.31
CA ASP A 519 14.22 -41.52 11.10
C ASP A 519 15.24 -41.32 12.24
N SER A 520 16.43 -41.93 12.09
CA SER A 520 17.49 -41.86 13.11
C SER A 520 18.03 -40.43 13.38
N LEU A 521 17.77 -39.48 12.49
CA LEU A 521 18.27 -38.09 12.54
C LEU A 521 17.16 -37.08 12.78
N GLY A 522 15.89 -37.49 12.92
CA GLY A 522 14.74 -36.63 13.15
C GLY A 522 13.59 -36.87 12.17
N LEU A 523 12.81 -35.83 11.89
CA LEU A 523 11.71 -35.91 10.94
C LEU A 523 12.18 -35.55 9.51
N ARG A 524 11.66 -36.25 8.54
CA ARG A 524 11.88 -35.98 7.11
C ARG A 524 10.59 -36.02 6.33
N VAL A 525 10.56 -35.34 5.22
CA VAL A 525 9.49 -35.50 4.22
C VAL A 525 9.63 -36.88 3.58
N GLU A 526 8.61 -37.71 3.69
CA GLU A 526 8.68 -39.07 3.10
C GLU A 526 8.70 -38.97 1.57
N ARG A 527 7.78 -38.17 1.00
CA ARG A 527 7.75 -37.88 -0.44
C ARG A 527 7.09 -36.55 -0.72
N GLY A 528 7.63 -35.76 -1.67
CA GLY A 528 7.09 -34.45 -2.07
C GLY A 528 6.05 -34.61 -3.18
N ILE A 529 4.80 -34.89 -2.81
CA ILE A 529 3.71 -35.18 -3.75
C ILE A 529 2.63 -34.10 -3.79
N THR A 530 1.87 -34.07 -4.88
CA THR A 530 0.70 -33.23 -5.09
C THR A 530 -0.60 -33.96 -4.75
N SER A 531 -1.72 -33.25 -4.75
CA SER A 531 -3.05 -33.84 -4.60
C SER A 531 -3.57 -34.56 -5.85
N TYR A 532 -2.79 -34.58 -6.94
CA TYR A 532 -3.17 -35.19 -8.19
C TYR A 532 -3.25 -36.74 -8.07
N GLN A 533 -4.38 -37.31 -8.45
CA GLN A 533 -4.67 -38.74 -8.30
C GLN A 533 -5.44 -39.31 -9.50
N THR A 534 -5.37 -38.65 -10.68
CA THR A 534 -6.10 -39.12 -11.87
C THR A 534 -5.44 -40.33 -12.49
N ASP A 535 -4.10 -40.35 -12.51
CA ASP A 535 -3.27 -41.44 -13.01
C ASP A 535 -1.93 -41.45 -12.25
N ASP A 536 -1.05 -42.43 -12.56
CA ASP A 536 0.27 -42.55 -11.94
C ASP A 536 1.36 -41.73 -12.65
N ASN A 537 0.99 -40.67 -13.40
CA ASN A 537 1.95 -39.83 -14.11
C ASN A 537 2.82 -39.02 -13.13
N PRO A 538 4.15 -39.28 -13.06
CA PRO A 538 5.04 -38.63 -12.11
C PRO A 538 5.20 -37.12 -12.37
N ILE A 539 4.93 -36.65 -13.59
CA ILE A 539 5.00 -35.23 -13.93
C ILE A 539 3.97 -34.43 -13.11
N TYR A 540 2.80 -34.99 -12.89
CA TYR A 540 1.70 -34.33 -12.18
C TYR A 540 1.63 -34.66 -10.69
N SER A 541 2.11 -35.87 -10.31
CA SER A 541 2.06 -36.33 -8.92
C SER A 541 3.23 -35.87 -8.04
N GLU A 542 4.31 -35.32 -8.62
CA GLU A 542 5.47 -34.81 -7.89
C GLU A 542 5.57 -33.30 -7.93
N ILE A 543 5.72 -32.66 -6.75
CA ILE A 543 5.82 -31.21 -6.61
C ILE A 543 6.97 -30.62 -7.44
N SER A 544 8.17 -31.19 -7.30
CA SER A 544 9.38 -30.70 -7.95
C SER A 544 9.37 -30.90 -9.47
N THR A 545 8.79 -32.01 -9.93
CA THR A 545 8.68 -32.31 -11.36
C THR A 545 7.72 -31.32 -12.03
N TYR A 546 6.56 -31.08 -11.41
CA TYR A 546 5.60 -30.10 -11.93
C TYR A 546 6.17 -28.68 -11.89
N GLU A 547 6.89 -28.29 -10.83
CA GLU A 547 7.57 -26.97 -10.75
C GLU A 547 8.61 -26.79 -11.85
N SER A 548 9.36 -27.84 -12.22
CA SER A 548 10.30 -27.80 -13.35
C SER A 548 9.61 -27.40 -14.67
N VAL A 549 8.40 -27.94 -14.92
CA VAL A 549 7.58 -27.57 -16.10
C VAL A 549 7.12 -26.11 -16.01
N LEU A 550 6.55 -25.71 -14.87
CA LEU A 550 6.07 -24.33 -14.68
C LEU A 550 7.20 -23.31 -14.80
N ALA A 551 8.37 -23.61 -14.25
CA ALA A 551 9.54 -22.73 -14.35
C ALA A 551 10.04 -22.60 -15.80
N SER A 552 9.98 -23.68 -16.58
CA SER A 552 10.30 -23.64 -18.01
C SER A 552 9.35 -22.70 -18.77
N LEU A 553 8.04 -22.79 -18.51
CA LEU A 553 7.04 -21.91 -19.12
C LEU A 553 7.24 -20.45 -18.74
N ARG A 554 7.45 -20.15 -17.44
CA ARG A 554 7.74 -18.77 -16.97
C ARG A 554 9.00 -18.22 -17.62
N GLY A 555 10.06 -19.01 -17.73
CA GLY A 555 11.32 -18.63 -18.36
C GLY A 555 11.20 -18.31 -19.85
N LEU A 556 10.45 -19.10 -20.60
CA LEU A 556 10.17 -18.81 -22.02
C LEU A 556 9.30 -17.55 -22.18
N ARG A 557 8.27 -17.40 -21.36
CA ARG A 557 7.41 -16.23 -21.38
C ARG A 557 8.20 -14.94 -21.10
N ALA A 558 9.06 -14.97 -20.09
CA ALA A 558 9.95 -13.85 -19.76
C ALA A 558 10.93 -13.53 -20.91
N ALA A 559 11.47 -14.56 -21.56
CA ALA A 559 12.39 -14.40 -22.68
C ALA A 559 11.75 -13.82 -23.94
N LEU A 560 10.43 -13.96 -24.09
CA LEU A 560 9.69 -13.52 -25.29
C LEU A 560 8.85 -12.26 -25.05
N ALA A 561 8.81 -11.72 -23.84
CA ALA A 561 7.94 -10.59 -23.47
C ALA A 561 8.18 -9.33 -24.32
N ASP A 562 9.42 -9.06 -24.74
CA ASP A 562 9.80 -7.94 -25.58
C ASP A 562 9.43 -8.11 -27.08
N GLN A 563 8.98 -9.30 -27.48
CA GLN A 563 8.52 -9.55 -28.86
C GLN A 563 7.05 -9.17 -29.06
N ILE A 564 6.29 -9.06 -27.98
CA ILE A 564 4.89 -8.65 -28.04
C ILE A 564 4.80 -7.18 -28.47
N GLY A 565 3.94 -6.91 -29.48
CA GLY A 565 3.79 -5.57 -30.07
C GLY A 565 4.82 -5.22 -31.15
N GLN A 566 5.76 -6.11 -31.47
CA GLN A 566 6.66 -5.94 -32.62
C GLN A 566 5.93 -6.31 -33.93
N PRO A 567 6.24 -5.65 -35.06
CA PRO A 567 5.63 -5.99 -36.33
C PRO A 567 6.10 -7.37 -36.80
N THR A 568 5.15 -8.25 -37.13
CA THR A 568 5.45 -9.58 -37.66
C THR A 568 6.10 -9.48 -39.04
N ARG A 569 7.36 -9.91 -39.17
CA ARG A 569 8.13 -9.98 -40.41
C ARG A 569 8.66 -11.40 -40.61
N ALA A 570 8.92 -11.78 -41.86
CA ALA A 570 9.47 -13.10 -42.18
C ALA A 570 10.77 -13.45 -41.44
N SER A 571 11.55 -12.43 -41.03
CA SER A 571 12.76 -12.61 -40.20
C SER A 571 12.49 -12.80 -38.71
N GLN A 572 11.25 -12.59 -38.24
CA GLN A 572 10.89 -12.64 -36.82
C GLN A 572 10.79 -14.10 -36.32
N VAL A 573 10.19 -14.99 -37.12
CA VAL A 573 9.99 -16.39 -36.73
C VAL A 573 11.33 -17.09 -36.43
N PRO A 574 12.37 -17.02 -37.32
CA PRO A 574 13.67 -17.60 -37.00
C PRO A 574 14.36 -16.95 -35.78
N LEU A 575 14.14 -15.66 -35.53
CA LEU A 575 14.67 -14.96 -34.36
C LEU A 575 14.02 -15.46 -33.06
N ILE A 576 12.71 -15.63 -33.07
CA ILE A 576 11.96 -16.16 -31.93
C ILE A 576 12.37 -17.60 -31.68
N GLU A 577 12.49 -18.44 -32.73
CA GLU A 577 12.97 -19.82 -32.60
C GLU A 577 14.35 -19.89 -31.98
N ALA A 578 15.30 -19.12 -32.46
CA ALA A 578 16.64 -19.06 -31.91
C ALA A 578 16.62 -18.66 -30.41
N ARG A 579 15.76 -17.71 -30.04
CA ARG A 579 15.62 -17.27 -28.65
C ARG A 579 14.98 -18.34 -27.77
N VAL A 580 13.95 -19.05 -28.26
CA VAL A 580 13.33 -20.18 -27.55
C VAL A 580 14.38 -21.26 -27.28
N ARG A 581 15.10 -21.71 -28.32
CA ARG A 581 16.16 -22.73 -28.20
C ARG A 581 17.25 -22.29 -27.21
N ALA A 582 17.76 -21.07 -27.34
CA ALA A 582 18.77 -20.54 -26.42
C ALA A 582 18.27 -20.43 -24.97
N THR A 583 16.98 -20.21 -24.77
CA THR A 583 16.38 -20.19 -23.42
C THR A 583 16.27 -21.59 -22.85
N LEU A 584 15.80 -22.57 -23.64
CA LEU A 584 15.76 -23.97 -23.24
C LEU A 584 17.16 -24.54 -22.94
N ASP A 585 18.17 -24.22 -23.76
CA ASP A 585 19.56 -24.60 -23.51
C ASP A 585 20.08 -24.04 -22.18
N ARG A 586 19.75 -22.78 -21.84
CA ARG A 586 20.09 -22.18 -20.54
C ARG A 586 19.39 -22.88 -19.39
N GLN A 587 18.12 -23.26 -19.55
CA GLN A 587 17.36 -24.01 -18.54
C GLN A 587 17.94 -25.40 -18.32
N ILE A 588 18.38 -26.08 -19.37
CA ILE A 588 19.10 -27.38 -19.28
C ILE A 588 20.43 -27.18 -18.54
N ALA A 589 21.22 -26.19 -18.92
CA ALA A 589 22.50 -25.89 -18.27
C ALA A 589 22.34 -25.49 -16.78
N ALA A 590 21.24 -24.83 -16.42
CA ALA A 590 20.89 -24.48 -15.03
C ALA A 590 20.27 -25.64 -14.24
N GLY A 591 19.97 -26.78 -14.87
CA GLY A 591 19.30 -27.91 -14.22
C GLY A 591 17.81 -27.66 -13.92
N THR A 592 17.20 -26.67 -14.52
CA THR A 592 15.75 -26.43 -14.40
C THR A 592 14.94 -27.51 -15.09
N ILE A 593 15.39 -27.94 -16.27
CA ILE A 593 14.85 -29.07 -17.03
C ILE A 593 15.98 -30.04 -17.43
N LYS A 594 15.65 -31.29 -17.69
CA LYS A 594 16.61 -32.32 -18.08
C LYS A 594 16.95 -32.28 -19.58
N ALA A 595 15.94 -32.04 -20.41
CA ALA A 595 16.09 -31.95 -21.87
C ALA A 595 14.88 -31.23 -22.47
N ALA A 596 15.05 -30.69 -23.68
CA ALA A 596 13.96 -30.20 -24.52
C ALA A 596 14.19 -30.64 -25.98
N GLN A 597 13.12 -30.96 -26.70
CA GLN A 597 13.16 -31.34 -28.10
C GLN A 597 11.89 -30.93 -28.82
N ASN A 598 11.85 -31.19 -30.15
CA ASN A 598 10.67 -30.95 -30.99
C ASN A 598 10.12 -29.54 -30.88
N VAL A 599 11.04 -28.52 -30.90
CA VAL A 599 10.65 -27.12 -30.87
C VAL A 599 10.15 -26.75 -32.26
N GLU A 600 8.85 -26.47 -32.36
CA GLU A 600 8.15 -26.08 -33.58
C GLU A 600 7.48 -24.71 -33.40
N LEU A 601 7.56 -23.89 -34.42
CA LEU A 601 6.91 -22.60 -34.46
C LEU A 601 6.00 -22.54 -35.69
N GLU A 602 4.75 -22.14 -35.46
CA GLU A 602 3.76 -21.92 -36.51
C GLU A 602 3.38 -20.44 -36.55
N ASP A 603 3.51 -19.83 -37.74
CA ASP A 603 3.09 -18.44 -37.97
C ASP A 603 1.62 -18.42 -38.40
N LEU A 604 0.77 -17.89 -37.52
CA LEU A 604 -0.68 -17.76 -37.73
C LEU A 604 -1.08 -16.30 -38.07
N GLY A 605 -0.10 -15.47 -38.42
CA GLY A 605 -0.28 -14.05 -38.81
C GLY A 605 -0.01 -13.07 -37.67
N ASP A 606 -0.97 -12.82 -36.80
CA ASP A 606 -0.80 -11.99 -35.60
C ASP A 606 -0.31 -12.78 -34.39
N THR A 607 -0.25 -14.09 -34.50
CA THR A 607 0.11 -15.04 -33.45
C THR A 607 1.20 -15.98 -33.96
N ILE A 608 2.23 -16.22 -33.13
CA ILE A 608 3.21 -17.28 -33.34
C ILE A 608 2.94 -18.36 -32.29
N ALA A 609 2.44 -19.51 -32.74
CA ALA A 609 2.27 -20.67 -31.88
C ALA A 609 3.61 -21.40 -31.68
N ILE A 610 3.97 -21.70 -30.45
CA ILE A 610 5.21 -22.38 -30.08
C ILE A 610 4.83 -23.68 -29.36
N SER A 611 5.27 -24.82 -29.92
CA SER A 611 5.18 -26.11 -29.27
C SER A 611 6.58 -26.67 -29.03
N TYR A 612 6.75 -27.35 -27.92
CA TYR A 612 8.00 -28.06 -27.59
C TYR A 612 7.73 -29.19 -26.60
N GLU A 613 8.57 -30.20 -26.64
CA GLU A 613 8.58 -31.26 -25.64
C GLU A 613 9.64 -30.98 -24.59
N VAL A 614 9.29 -31.11 -23.31
CA VAL A 614 10.20 -30.93 -22.19
C VAL A 614 10.26 -32.18 -21.32
N ALA A 615 11.48 -32.59 -21.01
CA ALA A 615 11.74 -33.60 -19.99
C ALA A 615 12.07 -32.84 -18.67
N PRO A 616 11.16 -32.87 -17.67
CA PRO A 616 11.41 -32.22 -16.39
C PRO A 616 12.49 -32.97 -15.59
N VAL A 617 12.99 -32.32 -14.54
CA VAL A 617 13.84 -32.98 -13.55
C VAL A 617 12.96 -33.84 -12.65
N GLU A 618 13.22 -35.13 -12.61
CA GLU A 618 12.48 -36.09 -11.81
C GLU A 618 13.28 -36.52 -10.58
N PRO A 619 12.64 -36.72 -9.42
CA PRO A 619 13.32 -37.24 -8.24
C PRO A 619 13.69 -38.71 -8.39
N LEU A 620 14.84 -39.09 -7.87
CA LEU A 620 15.21 -40.49 -7.70
C LEU A 620 14.53 -41.04 -6.43
N ASN A 621 13.31 -41.55 -6.57
CA ASN A 621 12.53 -42.04 -5.43
C ASN A 621 12.84 -43.48 -5.05
N PHE A 622 13.22 -44.33 -6.02
CA PHE A 622 13.38 -45.76 -5.82
C PHE A 622 14.68 -46.29 -6.44
N VAL A 623 15.40 -47.08 -5.67
CA VAL A 623 16.57 -47.89 -6.14
C VAL A 623 16.31 -49.33 -5.80
N THR A 624 16.23 -50.19 -6.82
CA THR A 624 16.10 -51.64 -6.64
C THR A 624 17.46 -52.31 -6.71
N ILE A 625 17.80 -53.09 -5.71
CA ILE A 625 19.04 -53.88 -5.65
C ILE A 625 18.66 -55.35 -5.61
N THR A 626 19.08 -56.11 -6.62
CA THR A 626 18.93 -57.55 -6.64
C THR A 626 20.28 -58.19 -6.35
N ALA A 627 20.43 -58.86 -5.24
CA ALA A 627 21.61 -59.61 -4.90
C ALA A 627 21.40 -61.10 -5.26
N ILE A 628 22.22 -61.63 -6.17
CA ILE A 628 22.23 -63.06 -6.50
C ILE A 628 23.33 -63.71 -5.68
N ALA A 629 22.94 -64.52 -4.68
CA ALA A 629 23.90 -65.28 -3.91
C ALA A 629 24.36 -66.52 -4.72
N THR A 630 25.62 -66.54 -5.14
CA THR A 630 26.23 -67.70 -5.75
C THR A 630 27.32 -68.24 -4.84
N ARG A 631 27.46 -69.57 -4.84
CA ARG A 631 28.56 -70.18 -4.12
C ARG A 631 29.83 -70.05 -4.98
N ILE A 632 30.68 -69.10 -4.57
CA ILE A 632 31.99 -68.91 -5.18
C ILE A 632 32.86 -70.05 -4.60
N SER A 633 33.24 -71.03 -5.42
CA SER A 633 34.28 -72.00 -5.04
C SER A 633 35.62 -71.26 -5.09
N ALA A 634 36.33 -71.22 -3.96
CA ALA A 634 37.68 -70.69 -3.86
C ALA A 634 38.68 -71.47 -4.73
#